data_b04a704039925a5ad7bc172225ff29ce
#
_entry.id   b04a704039925a5ad7bc172225ff29ce
#
_cell.length_a   1.000
_cell.length_b   1.000
_cell.length_c   1.000
_cell.angle_alpha   90.00
_cell.angle_beta   90.00
_cell.angle_gamma   90.00
#
_symmetry.space_group_name_H-M   'P 1'
#
loop_
_entity.id
_entity.type
_entity.pdbx_description
1 polymer ?
#
loop_
_entity_poly.entity_id
_entity_poly.type
_entity_poly.pdbx_seq_one_letter_code
_entity_poly.pdbx_strand_id
1 'polypeptide(L)'
;MRKELYLGRKIYLVLTFSFLFSNTIFAQIDGEELYKTNCTACHVMTDKRLVGPGLKGVTDKYSKDWLKKWIINSQEFIASGDEKAIAIYEEYNKQIMPAFYFTDEEFDALFAYLENPPVEEIAEAVVASTEQVSTSNKYLPIIILLLILTISYILLILKNKLKSSLGEATESIPQTFYNQYKLFISNKTNLVFTGIIAFVVISNFAYSTMMGIGVYTQYQPEQPIAFSHELHSGINGVDCNYCHSSARHSKHSGIPSANVCMNCHTYINEGTDEEGTKEIAKIYEAVGFDPDSRTYIEGYTQKPIEWVRIHNLPDHAYFNHSQHVVAGQIECQECHGPIQEMEEVYQYSELTMGWCIECHRESEVKMEGNEYYAKLHEELKAKHGKEVFTVEEIGGLECAKCHY
;
A
#
# COMPACT_ATOMS: atom_id res chain seq x y z
N MET A 1 18.97 -23.29 -64.54
CA MET A 1 19.96 -22.54 -63.72
C MET A 1 19.38 -21.35 -62.88
N ARG A 2 18.30 -20.63 -63.32
CA ARG A 2 17.76 -19.49 -62.53
C ARG A 2 16.88 -19.88 -61.33
N LYS A 3 16.30 -21.07 -61.25
CA LYS A 3 15.46 -21.54 -60.16
C LYS A 3 16.26 -22.04 -58.94
N GLU A 4 17.43 -22.59 -59.16
CA GLU A 4 18.28 -23.10 -58.06
C GLU A 4 18.93 -21.95 -57.27
N LEU A 5 19.27 -20.83 -57.91
CA LEU A 5 19.81 -19.66 -57.19
C LEU A 5 18.79 -18.96 -56.30
N TYR A 6 17.49 -19.05 -56.63
CA TYR A 6 16.43 -18.41 -55.85
C TYR A 6 16.08 -19.19 -54.56
N LEU A 7 16.21 -20.51 -54.58
CA LEU A 7 15.96 -21.39 -53.45
C LEU A 7 17.09 -21.28 -52.40
N GLY A 8 18.35 -21.26 -52.85
CA GLY A 8 19.52 -21.07 -51.98
C GLY A 8 19.52 -19.72 -51.25
N ARG A 9 19.10 -18.64 -51.94
CA ARG A 9 19.02 -17.29 -51.35
C ARG A 9 17.89 -17.12 -50.30
N LYS A 10 16.77 -17.85 -50.45
CA LYS A 10 15.70 -17.89 -49.45
C LYS A 10 16.09 -18.72 -48.22
N ILE A 11 16.81 -19.80 -48.38
CA ILE A 11 17.30 -20.63 -47.26
C ILE A 11 18.37 -19.88 -46.47
N TYR A 12 19.28 -19.15 -47.11
CA TYR A 12 20.26 -18.29 -46.42
C TYR A 12 19.61 -17.15 -45.67
N LEU A 13 18.54 -16.53 -46.20
CA LEU A 13 17.83 -15.44 -45.55
C LEU A 13 17.02 -15.94 -44.33
N VAL A 14 16.46 -17.15 -44.37
CA VAL A 14 15.75 -17.77 -43.23
C VAL A 14 16.76 -18.21 -42.17
N LEU A 15 17.92 -18.75 -42.53
CA LEU A 15 18.96 -19.16 -41.58
C LEU A 15 19.64 -17.96 -40.91
N THR A 16 19.87 -16.86 -41.64
CA THR A 16 20.41 -15.62 -41.01
C THR A 16 19.37 -14.91 -40.13
N PHE A 17 18.08 -14.99 -40.45
CA PHE A 17 17.03 -14.43 -39.62
C PHE A 17 16.78 -15.26 -38.35
N SER A 18 16.92 -16.60 -38.40
CA SER A 18 16.86 -17.46 -37.21
C SER A 18 18.04 -17.27 -36.25
N PHE A 19 19.22 -16.85 -36.76
CA PHE A 19 20.41 -16.64 -35.91
C PHE A 19 20.39 -15.28 -35.18
N LEU A 20 19.54 -14.35 -35.63
CA LEU A 20 19.40 -13.02 -34.99
C LEU A 20 18.37 -12.98 -33.88
N PHE A 21 17.57 -14.04 -33.67
CA PHE A 21 16.53 -14.11 -32.65
C PHE A 21 16.83 -15.10 -31.52
N SER A 22 18.04 -15.62 -31.40
CA SER A 22 18.47 -16.36 -30.21
C SER A 22 18.97 -15.39 -29.13
N ASN A 23 18.16 -14.39 -28.80
CA ASN A 23 18.30 -13.74 -27.48
C ASN A 23 17.75 -14.74 -26.47
N THR A 24 18.62 -15.52 -25.87
CA THR A 24 18.32 -16.18 -24.59
C THR A 24 17.94 -15.09 -23.62
N ILE A 25 16.66 -15.01 -23.31
CA ILE A 25 16.17 -14.25 -22.17
C ILE A 25 16.71 -15.01 -20.95
N PHE A 26 17.90 -14.61 -20.47
CA PHE A 26 18.29 -14.92 -19.12
C PHE A 26 17.33 -14.11 -18.24
N ALA A 27 16.57 -14.76 -17.38
CA ALA A 27 15.89 -14.09 -16.30
C ALA A 27 16.97 -13.29 -15.55
N GLN A 28 16.91 -11.98 -15.64
CA GLN A 28 17.86 -11.10 -14.97
C GLN A 28 17.59 -11.24 -13.48
N ILE A 29 18.57 -11.74 -12.73
CA ILE A 29 18.49 -11.85 -11.26
C ILE A 29 18.47 -10.42 -10.74
N ASP A 30 17.42 -10.10 -9.98
CA ASP A 30 17.20 -8.77 -9.42
C ASP A 30 17.90 -8.65 -8.05
N GLY A 31 18.95 -7.83 -8.01
CA GLY A 31 19.70 -7.55 -6.79
C GLY A 31 18.90 -6.77 -5.74
N GLU A 32 17.93 -5.96 -6.16
CA GLU A 32 17.02 -5.25 -5.28
C GLU A 32 16.10 -6.23 -4.55
N GLU A 33 15.52 -7.19 -5.26
CA GLU A 33 14.67 -8.21 -4.66
C GLU A 33 15.46 -9.07 -3.67
N LEU A 34 16.70 -9.45 -3.99
CA LEU A 34 17.58 -10.17 -3.08
C LEU A 34 17.87 -9.38 -1.80
N TYR A 35 18.15 -8.09 -1.91
CA TYR A 35 18.36 -7.20 -0.77
C TYR A 35 17.10 -7.06 0.06
N LYS A 36 15.96 -6.72 -0.55
CA LYS A 36 14.67 -6.54 0.14
C LYS A 36 14.25 -7.79 0.90
N THR A 37 14.42 -8.95 0.30
CA THR A 37 13.99 -10.22 0.89
C THR A 37 14.87 -10.68 2.04
N ASN A 38 16.19 -10.46 1.98
CA ASN A 38 17.14 -11.10 2.88
C ASN A 38 17.85 -10.13 3.85
N CYS A 39 17.94 -8.84 3.53
CA CYS A 39 18.84 -7.92 4.24
C CYS A 39 18.10 -6.83 5.01
N THR A 40 16.94 -6.35 4.55
CA THR A 40 16.23 -5.19 5.12
C THR A 40 15.80 -5.36 6.56
N ALA A 41 15.62 -6.58 7.03
CA ALA A 41 15.29 -6.86 8.43
C ALA A 41 16.33 -6.35 9.43
N CYS A 42 17.60 -6.30 9.01
CA CYS A 42 18.72 -5.97 9.89
C CYS A 42 19.58 -4.81 9.36
N HIS A 43 19.48 -4.48 8.08
CA HIS A 43 20.30 -3.48 7.41
C HIS A 43 19.47 -2.47 6.64
N VAL A 44 19.93 -1.21 6.62
CA VAL A 44 19.34 -0.13 5.83
C VAL A 44 20.37 0.39 4.82
N MET A 45 19.90 0.93 3.68
CA MET A 45 20.76 1.51 2.62
C MET A 45 21.23 2.93 2.94
N THR A 46 21.30 3.31 4.21
CA THR A 46 21.81 4.58 4.70
C THR A 46 23.05 4.35 5.56
N ASP A 47 23.58 5.43 6.13
CA ASP A 47 24.68 5.36 7.14
C ASP A 47 24.16 4.97 8.54
N LYS A 48 22.85 4.89 8.73
CA LYS A 48 22.24 4.60 10.03
C LYS A 48 22.43 3.14 10.41
N ARG A 49 22.59 2.90 11.71
CA ARG A 49 22.57 1.56 12.29
C ARG A 49 21.11 1.12 12.53
N LEU A 50 20.77 -0.10 12.14
CA LEU A 50 19.56 -0.79 12.57
C LEU A 50 19.97 -1.90 13.55
N VAL A 51 19.76 -3.15 13.25
CA VAL A 51 20.37 -4.28 13.99
C VAL A 51 21.84 -4.41 13.61
N GLY A 52 22.12 -4.45 12.31
CA GLY A 52 23.45 -4.40 11.72
C GLY A 52 23.84 -3.00 11.24
N PRO A 53 25.03 -2.87 10.62
CA PRO A 53 25.49 -1.63 10.04
C PRO A 53 24.61 -1.17 8.88
N GLY A 54 24.53 0.15 8.66
CA GLY A 54 24.05 0.69 7.41
C GLY A 54 24.94 0.28 6.24
N LEU A 55 24.35 -0.04 5.09
CA LEU A 55 25.07 -0.61 3.94
C LEU A 55 25.51 0.42 2.90
N LYS A 56 25.25 1.71 3.10
CA LYS A 56 25.70 2.74 2.19
C LYS A 56 27.24 2.73 2.07
N GLY A 57 27.72 2.55 0.84
CA GLY A 57 29.16 2.47 0.56
C GLY A 57 29.89 1.26 1.16
N VAL A 58 29.16 0.19 1.50
CA VAL A 58 29.75 -1.03 2.06
C VAL A 58 30.74 -1.70 1.11
N THR A 59 30.52 -1.62 -0.18
CA THR A 59 31.39 -2.16 -1.23
C THR A 59 32.66 -1.33 -1.43
N ASP A 60 32.67 -0.07 -1.02
CA ASP A 60 33.86 0.76 -0.98
C ASP A 60 34.72 0.46 0.27
N LYS A 61 34.06 0.10 1.36
CA LYS A 61 34.70 -0.19 2.66
C LYS A 61 35.32 -1.59 2.72
N TYR A 62 34.67 -2.58 2.07
CA TYR A 62 35.11 -3.98 2.07
C TYR A 62 35.11 -4.53 0.64
N SER A 63 36.10 -5.38 0.30
CA SER A 63 36.12 -6.05 -1.00
C SER A 63 34.96 -7.05 -1.16
N LYS A 64 34.50 -7.24 -2.40
CA LYS A 64 33.42 -8.19 -2.71
C LYS A 64 33.72 -9.60 -2.20
N ASP A 65 34.98 -10.06 -2.30
CA ASP A 65 35.41 -11.38 -1.78
C ASP A 65 35.30 -11.46 -0.26
N TRP A 66 35.60 -10.37 0.45
CA TRP A 66 35.45 -10.30 1.89
C TRP A 66 33.97 -10.32 2.28
N LEU A 67 33.14 -9.50 1.64
CA LEU A 67 31.68 -9.43 1.84
C LEU A 67 31.03 -10.78 1.54
N LYS A 68 31.44 -11.44 0.47
CA LYS A 68 30.93 -12.78 0.11
C LYS A 68 31.17 -13.79 1.22
N LYS A 69 32.40 -13.87 1.78
CA LYS A 69 32.72 -14.75 2.91
C LYS A 69 31.91 -14.40 4.16
N TRP A 70 31.74 -13.12 4.44
CA TRP A 70 30.94 -12.63 5.56
C TRP A 70 29.47 -13.04 5.44
N ILE A 71 28.87 -12.85 4.26
CA ILE A 71 27.45 -13.16 3.99
C ILE A 71 27.21 -14.68 4.02
N ILE A 72 28.11 -15.46 3.45
CA ILE A 72 27.97 -16.94 3.42
C ILE A 72 27.96 -17.52 4.83
N ASN A 73 28.93 -17.13 5.67
CA ASN A 73 28.98 -17.61 7.05
C ASN A 73 29.84 -16.68 7.92
N SER A 74 29.22 -15.68 8.53
CA SER A 74 29.92 -14.72 9.39
C SER A 74 30.63 -15.39 10.57
N GLN A 75 30.06 -16.44 11.15
CA GLN A 75 30.63 -17.11 12.32
C GLN A 75 31.90 -17.91 12.00
N GLU A 76 31.89 -18.63 10.88
CA GLU A 76 33.08 -19.33 10.40
C GLU A 76 34.17 -18.34 10.02
N PHE A 77 33.78 -17.21 9.40
CA PHE A 77 34.73 -16.18 9.01
C PHE A 77 35.37 -15.47 10.23
N ILE A 78 34.59 -15.19 11.28
CA ILE A 78 35.12 -14.69 12.57
C ILE A 78 36.06 -15.72 13.20
N ALA A 79 35.68 -16.99 13.22
CA ALA A 79 36.50 -18.07 13.78
C ALA A 79 37.81 -18.33 13.01
N SER A 80 37.89 -17.90 11.73
CA SER A 80 39.12 -17.96 10.94
C SER A 80 40.19 -16.95 11.39
N GLY A 81 39.84 -16.00 12.27
CA GLY A 81 40.78 -15.02 12.82
C GLY A 81 40.94 -13.76 11.99
N ASP A 82 40.02 -13.46 11.05
CA ASP A 82 40.04 -12.20 10.30
C ASP A 82 39.82 -11.01 11.24
N GLU A 83 40.81 -10.12 11.31
CA GLU A 83 40.81 -8.99 12.25
C GLU A 83 39.63 -8.05 12.05
N LYS A 84 39.20 -7.80 10.79
CA LYS A 84 38.06 -6.92 10.48
C LYS A 84 36.75 -7.57 10.86
N ALA A 85 36.62 -8.89 10.63
CA ALA A 85 35.44 -9.64 10.99
C ALA A 85 35.23 -9.66 12.51
N ILE A 86 36.32 -9.89 13.27
CA ILE A 86 36.29 -9.84 14.74
C ILE A 86 35.94 -8.44 15.23
N ALA A 87 36.54 -7.38 14.66
CA ALA A 87 36.28 -6.01 15.07
C ALA A 87 34.82 -5.61 14.89
N ILE A 88 34.20 -5.95 13.75
CA ILE A 88 32.77 -5.69 13.49
C ILE A 88 31.91 -6.48 14.47
N TYR A 89 32.22 -7.75 14.69
CA TYR A 89 31.47 -8.60 15.62
C TYR A 89 31.46 -8.03 17.05
N GLU A 90 32.62 -7.54 17.53
CA GLU A 90 32.70 -6.87 18.84
C GLU A 90 31.98 -5.50 18.86
N GLU A 91 32.09 -4.70 17.79
CA GLU A 91 31.42 -3.41 17.66
C GLU A 91 29.89 -3.55 17.71
N TYR A 92 29.36 -4.64 17.17
CA TYR A 92 27.93 -4.91 17.14
C TYR A 92 27.48 -5.87 18.26
N ASN A 93 28.13 -5.79 19.43
CA ASN A 93 27.77 -6.54 20.65
C ASN A 93 27.68 -8.04 20.43
N LYS A 94 28.55 -8.59 19.60
CA LYS A 94 28.59 -10.02 19.25
C LYS A 94 27.31 -10.53 18.58
N GLN A 95 26.63 -9.67 17.86
CA GLN A 95 25.45 -10.00 17.08
C GLN A 95 25.83 -10.94 15.93
N ILE A 96 25.09 -12.04 15.80
CA ILE A 96 25.29 -13.03 14.75
C ILE A 96 24.51 -12.61 13.51
N MET A 97 25.19 -12.43 12.37
CA MET A 97 24.53 -12.34 11.08
C MET A 97 24.21 -13.76 10.59
N PRO A 98 22.96 -14.05 10.19
CA PRO A 98 22.59 -15.34 9.59
C PRO A 98 23.41 -15.65 8.34
N ALA A 99 23.57 -16.95 8.03
CA ALA A 99 24.24 -17.41 6.83
C ALA A 99 23.29 -17.38 5.63
N PHE A 100 23.74 -16.87 4.49
CA PHE A 100 22.98 -16.83 3.23
C PHE A 100 23.78 -17.52 2.13
N TYR A 101 23.11 -18.39 1.38
CA TYR A 101 23.73 -19.17 0.30
C TYR A 101 23.18 -18.68 -1.02
N PHE A 102 23.92 -17.80 -1.69
CA PHE A 102 23.63 -17.27 -3.00
C PHE A 102 24.55 -17.89 -4.06
N THR A 103 24.09 -17.98 -5.29
CA THR A 103 24.93 -18.32 -6.45
C THR A 103 25.88 -17.16 -6.75
N ASP A 104 26.87 -17.39 -7.60
CA ASP A 104 27.81 -16.34 -8.00
C ASP A 104 27.09 -15.18 -8.74
N GLU A 105 26.10 -15.53 -9.57
CA GLU A 105 25.26 -14.58 -10.29
C GLU A 105 24.37 -13.74 -9.35
N GLU A 106 23.83 -14.36 -8.30
CA GLU A 106 23.03 -13.65 -7.28
C GLU A 106 23.91 -12.70 -6.45
N PHE A 107 25.14 -13.10 -6.10
CA PHE A 107 26.09 -12.22 -5.46
C PHE A 107 26.46 -11.03 -6.35
N ASP A 108 26.69 -11.25 -7.64
CA ASP A 108 27.01 -10.17 -8.58
C ASP A 108 25.84 -9.19 -8.71
N ALA A 109 24.62 -9.68 -8.79
CA ALA A 109 23.42 -8.84 -8.83
C ALA A 109 23.24 -8.04 -7.51
N LEU A 110 23.38 -8.70 -6.35
CA LEU A 110 23.31 -8.06 -5.06
C LEU A 110 24.36 -6.95 -4.90
N PHE A 111 25.63 -7.22 -5.26
CA PHE A 111 26.69 -6.23 -5.16
C PHE A 111 26.49 -5.07 -6.14
N ALA A 112 25.97 -5.32 -7.34
CA ALA A 112 25.64 -4.28 -8.30
C ALA A 112 24.56 -3.33 -7.72
N TYR A 113 23.56 -3.88 -7.03
CA TYR A 113 22.54 -3.09 -6.33
C TYR A 113 23.12 -2.28 -5.16
N LEU A 114 23.98 -2.90 -4.32
CA LEU A 114 24.62 -2.21 -3.19
C LEU A 114 25.59 -1.08 -3.61
N GLU A 115 26.20 -1.20 -4.80
CA GLU A 115 27.05 -0.16 -5.40
C GLU A 115 26.27 1.03 -5.94
N ASN A 116 25.12 0.76 -6.55
CA ASN A 116 24.26 1.75 -7.17
C ASN A 116 22.79 1.52 -6.81
N PRO A 117 22.43 1.71 -5.54
CA PRO A 117 21.02 1.62 -5.17
C PRO A 117 20.24 2.66 -5.98
N PRO A 118 19.06 2.33 -6.53
CA PRO A 118 18.21 3.33 -7.14
C PRO A 118 18.02 4.45 -6.11
N VAL A 119 18.29 5.67 -6.52
CA VAL A 119 18.00 6.84 -5.68
C VAL A 119 16.48 6.86 -5.60
N GLU A 120 15.93 6.36 -4.52
CA GLU A 120 14.56 6.68 -4.18
C GLU A 120 14.53 8.21 -4.06
N GLU A 121 13.96 8.87 -5.07
CA GLU A 121 13.44 10.22 -4.93
C GLU A 121 12.33 10.14 -3.88
N ILE A 122 12.77 10.07 -2.61
CA ILE A 122 11.88 10.07 -1.47
C ILE A 122 11.12 11.40 -1.54
N ALA A 123 9.85 11.27 -1.88
CA ALA A 123 8.79 12.12 -1.37
C ALA A 123 8.62 13.55 -1.86
N GLU A 124 9.22 14.01 -2.94
CA GLU A 124 8.71 15.25 -3.55
C GLU A 124 7.59 14.99 -4.58
N ALA A 125 7.53 13.79 -5.15
CA ALA A 125 6.45 13.43 -6.08
C ALA A 125 5.17 13.00 -5.36
N VAL A 126 5.23 12.47 -4.14
CA VAL A 126 4.04 12.07 -3.36
C VAL A 126 3.34 13.28 -2.76
N VAL A 127 4.06 14.35 -2.40
CA VAL A 127 3.44 15.61 -1.94
C VAL A 127 2.70 16.33 -3.08
N ALA A 128 3.14 16.16 -4.33
CA ALA A 128 2.47 16.77 -5.49
C ALA A 128 1.24 15.98 -5.97
N SER A 129 1.12 14.69 -5.64
CA SER A 129 -0.05 13.87 -5.99
C SER A 129 -1.10 13.77 -4.89
N THR A 130 -0.75 14.13 -3.64
CA THR A 130 -1.70 14.16 -2.52
C THR A 130 -2.53 15.47 -2.47
N GLU A 131 -2.25 16.45 -3.31
CA GLU A 131 -3.09 17.67 -3.41
C GLU A 131 -4.32 17.52 -4.33
N GLN A 132 -4.58 16.35 -4.88
CA GLN A 132 -5.87 16.05 -5.52
C GLN A 132 -6.77 15.10 -4.70
N VAL A 133 -6.64 15.08 -3.40
CA VAL A 133 -7.81 14.83 -2.56
C VAL A 133 -8.73 16.03 -2.81
N SER A 134 -9.77 15.82 -3.62
CA SER A 134 -10.91 16.71 -3.72
C SER A 134 -11.32 17.10 -2.30
N THR A 135 -10.78 18.19 -1.81
CA THR A 135 -11.40 18.94 -0.74
C THR A 135 -12.71 19.44 -1.33
N SER A 136 -13.69 18.57 -1.41
CA SER A 136 -15.08 18.95 -1.47
C SER A 136 -15.23 19.95 -0.34
N ASN A 137 -15.19 21.22 -0.70
CA ASN A 137 -15.12 22.30 0.27
C ASN A 137 -16.43 22.21 1.07
N LYS A 138 -16.43 21.49 2.19
CA LYS A 138 -17.60 21.24 3.08
C LYS A 138 -18.36 22.53 3.37
N TYR A 139 -17.66 23.65 3.25
CA TYR A 139 -18.18 24.98 3.52
C TYR A 139 -18.75 25.68 2.28
N LEU A 140 -18.47 25.18 1.06
CA LEU A 140 -18.95 25.80 -0.17
C LEU A 140 -20.48 25.96 -0.20
N PRO A 141 -21.31 24.93 0.12
CA PRO A 141 -22.76 25.10 0.18
C PRO A 141 -23.22 26.10 1.25
N ILE A 142 -22.50 26.14 2.39
CA ILE A 142 -22.77 27.09 3.48
C ILE A 142 -22.45 28.53 3.03
N ILE A 143 -21.32 28.74 2.35
CA ILE A 143 -20.91 30.03 1.81
C ILE A 143 -21.93 30.52 0.76
N ILE A 144 -22.36 29.65 -0.16
CA ILE A 144 -23.36 29.94 -1.16
C ILE A 144 -24.70 30.34 -0.49
N LEU A 145 -25.11 29.59 0.53
CA LEU A 145 -26.34 29.88 1.29
C LEU A 145 -26.27 31.27 1.96
N LEU A 146 -25.15 31.56 2.63
CA LEU A 146 -24.92 32.85 3.28
C LEU A 146 -24.93 34.01 2.23
N LEU A 147 -24.31 33.79 1.07
CA LEU A 147 -24.35 34.76 -0.04
C LEU A 147 -25.77 35.03 -0.54
N ILE A 148 -26.57 33.98 -0.73
CA ILE A 148 -27.99 34.13 -1.15
C ILE A 148 -28.79 34.88 -0.09
N LEU A 149 -28.61 34.59 1.20
CA LEU A 149 -29.27 35.25 2.29
C LEU A 149 -28.87 36.72 2.37
N THR A 150 -27.60 37.08 2.22
CA THR A 150 -27.11 38.46 2.23
C THR A 150 -27.64 39.25 1.04
N ILE A 151 -27.64 38.69 -0.19
CA ILE A 151 -28.20 39.32 -1.39
C ILE A 151 -29.71 39.53 -1.20
N SER A 152 -30.43 38.52 -0.71
CA SER A 152 -31.87 38.64 -0.45
C SER A 152 -32.18 39.75 0.57
N TYR A 153 -31.39 39.86 1.62
CA TYR A 153 -31.53 40.92 2.63
C TYR A 153 -31.27 42.30 2.03
N ILE A 154 -30.22 42.49 1.22
CA ILE A 154 -29.91 43.74 0.52
C ILE A 154 -31.06 44.13 -0.42
N LEU A 155 -31.59 43.16 -1.19
CA LEU A 155 -32.73 43.43 -2.10
C LEU A 155 -33.99 43.87 -1.34
N LEU A 156 -34.25 43.31 -0.15
CA LEU A 156 -35.37 43.77 0.68
C LEU A 156 -35.18 45.16 1.19
N ILE A 157 -33.96 45.56 1.61
CA ILE A 157 -33.66 46.94 2.03
C ILE A 157 -33.86 47.88 0.87
N LEU A 158 -33.33 47.55 -0.33
CA LEU A 158 -33.50 48.38 -1.54
C LEU A 158 -34.97 48.55 -1.94
N LYS A 159 -35.74 47.45 -1.91
CA LYS A 159 -37.19 47.47 -2.16
C LYS A 159 -37.91 48.42 -1.20
N ASN A 160 -37.62 48.34 0.09
CA ASN A 160 -38.24 49.20 1.11
C ASN A 160 -37.84 50.69 0.94
N LYS A 161 -36.56 50.97 0.61
CA LYS A 161 -36.11 52.34 0.30
C LYS A 161 -36.82 52.92 -0.95
N LEU A 162 -36.97 52.09 -1.99
CA LEU A 162 -37.63 52.50 -3.22
C LEU A 162 -39.11 52.79 -2.97
N LYS A 163 -39.83 51.97 -2.21
CA LYS A 163 -41.21 52.19 -1.79
C LYS A 163 -41.35 53.48 -0.99
N SER A 164 -40.46 53.75 -0.03
CA SER A 164 -40.43 54.99 0.73
C SER A 164 -40.25 56.24 -0.16
N SER A 165 -39.36 56.11 -1.16
CA SER A 165 -39.13 57.23 -2.13
C SER A 165 -40.34 57.50 -3.04
N LEU A 166 -41.21 56.52 -3.26
CA LEU A 166 -42.44 56.61 -4.03
C LEU A 166 -43.66 57.04 -3.17
N GLY A 167 -43.46 57.25 -1.86
CA GLY A 167 -44.54 57.63 -0.93
C GLY A 167 -45.47 56.48 -0.56
N GLU A 168 -45.05 55.21 -0.86
CA GLU A 168 -45.81 54.02 -0.47
C GLU A 168 -45.50 53.60 0.97
N ALA A 169 -46.47 52.95 1.65
CA ALA A 169 -46.27 52.42 2.98
C ALA A 169 -45.19 51.32 3.00
N THR A 170 -44.18 51.46 3.87
CA THR A 170 -43.11 50.50 4.06
C THR A 170 -43.48 49.51 5.15
N GLU A 171 -43.31 48.21 4.88
CA GLU A 171 -43.47 47.16 5.88
C GLU A 171 -42.14 46.91 6.61
N SER A 172 -42.23 46.50 7.85
CA SER A 172 -41.04 46.04 8.58
C SER A 172 -40.47 44.76 7.93
N ILE A 173 -39.14 44.57 8.00
CA ILE A 173 -38.47 43.39 7.42
C ILE A 173 -39.09 42.07 7.89
N PRO A 174 -39.34 41.83 9.21
CA PRO A 174 -39.99 40.61 9.66
C PRO A 174 -41.39 40.40 9.07
N GLN A 175 -42.17 41.48 8.92
CA GLN A 175 -43.52 41.41 8.36
C GLN A 175 -43.47 41.06 6.85
N THR A 176 -42.48 41.58 6.12
CA THR A 176 -42.28 41.26 4.71
C THR A 176 -41.92 39.77 4.55
N PHE A 177 -41.03 39.23 5.40
CA PHE A 177 -40.71 37.81 5.38
C PHE A 177 -41.94 36.94 5.69
N TYR A 178 -42.71 37.28 6.70
CA TYR A 178 -43.92 36.55 7.04
C TYR A 178 -44.93 36.56 5.91
N ASN A 179 -45.17 37.71 5.27
CA ASN A 179 -46.09 37.81 4.16
C ASN A 179 -45.62 37.00 2.93
N GLN A 180 -44.31 37.05 2.61
CA GLN A 180 -43.72 36.25 1.53
C GLN A 180 -43.80 34.74 1.82
N TYR A 181 -43.50 34.33 3.03
CA TYR A 181 -43.64 32.92 3.47
C TYR A 181 -45.10 32.45 3.33
N LYS A 182 -46.05 33.25 3.80
CA LYS A 182 -47.48 32.93 3.70
C LYS A 182 -47.95 32.82 2.24
N LEU A 183 -47.49 33.69 1.36
CA LEU A 183 -47.74 33.62 -0.08
C LEU A 183 -47.12 32.36 -0.71
N PHE A 184 -45.91 32.05 -0.30
CA PHE A 184 -45.18 30.87 -0.79
C PHE A 184 -45.93 29.58 -0.45
N ILE A 185 -46.29 29.38 0.83
CA ILE A 185 -47.00 28.17 1.28
C ILE A 185 -48.47 28.12 0.80
N SER A 186 -49.07 29.25 0.50
CA SER A 186 -50.43 29.30 -0.06
C SER A 186 -50.47 28.88 -1.53
N ASN A 187 -49.35 28.92 -2.23
CA ASN A 187 -49.26 28.53 -3.61
C ASN A 187 -49.00 27.00 -3.70
N LYS A 188 -50.00 26.26 -4.16
CA LYS A 188 -49.95 24.79 -4.30
C LYS A 188 -48.78 24.34 -5.18
N THR A 189 -48.45 25.08 -6.23
CA THR A 189 -47.33 24.77 -7.11
C THR A 189 -46.00 24.83 -6.37
N ASN A 190 -45.76 25.89 -5.59
CA ASN A 190 -44.55 26.03 -4.77
C ASN A 190 -44.43 24.91 -3.75
N LEU A 191 -45.56 24.52 -3.13
CA LEU A 191 -45.57 23.45 -2.13
C LEU A 191 -45.22 22.11 -2.77
N VAL A 192 -45.74 21.82 -3.98
CA VAL A 192 -45.40 20.59 -4.72
C VAL A 192 -43.92 20.57 -5.11
N PHE A 193 -43.40 21.66 -5.65
CA PHE A 193 -41.96 21.75 -6.00
C PHE A 193 -41.05 21.58 -4.77
N THR A 194 -41.38 22.25 -3.67
CA THR A 194 -40.63 22.09 -2.41
C THR A 194 -40.71 20.67 -1.88
N GLY A 195 -41.87 20.04 -1.97
CA GLY A 195 -42.05 18.64 -1.61
C GLY A 195 -41.21 17.68 -2.46
N ILE A 196 -41.14 17.91 -3.78
CA ILE A 196 -40.29 17.09 -4.67
C ILE A 196 -38.83 17.30 -4.34
N ILE A 197 -38.36 18.53 -4.14
CA ILE A 197 -36.98 18.83 -3.77
C ILE A 197 -36.63 18.15 -2.42
N ALA A 198 -37.50 18.33 -1.41
CA ALA A 198 -37.31 17.70 -0.11
C ALA A 198 -37.28 16.17 -0.22
N PHE A 199 -38.16 15.60 -1.02
CA PHE A 199 -38.16 14.14 -1.26
C PHE A 199 -36.83 13.67 -1.89
N VAL A 200 -36.33 14.36 -2.91
CA VAL A 200 -35.05 14.00 -3.56
C VAL A 200 -33.89 14.11 -2.58
N VAL A 201 -33.83 15.20 -1.80
CA VAL A 201 -32.76 15.39 -0.79
C VAL A 201 -32.82 14.32 0.30
N ILE A 202 -34.02 14.04 0.84
CA ILE A 202 -34.20 13.02 1.87
C ILE A 202 -33.88 11.62 1.32
N SER A 203 -34.32 11.33 0.09
CA SER A 203 -34.02 10.03 -0.56
C SER A 203 -32.53 9.85 -0.82
N ASN A 204 -31.85 10.91 -1.27
CA ASN A 204 -30.40 10.89 -1.47
C ASN A 204 -29.67 10.67 -0.13
N PHE A 205 -30.05 11.39 0.92
CA PHE A 205 -29.48 11.22 2.25
C PHE A 205 -29.72 9.82 2.80
N ALA A 206 -30.94 9.29 2.69
CA ALA A 206 -31.28 7.96 3.11
C ALA A 206 -30.47 6.91 2.35
N TYR A 207 -30.39 7.06 1.02
CA TYR A 207 -29.60 6.17 0.16
C TYR A 207 -28.11 6.19 0.57
N SER A 208 -27.49 7.36 0.71
CA SER A 208 -26.09 7.48 1.12
C SER A 208 -25.83 6.87 2.48
N THR A 209 -26.77 7.06 3.44
CA THR A 209 -26.65 6.46 4.78
C THR A 209 -26.75 4.94 4.72
N MET A 210 -27.71 4.42 3.93
CA MET A 210 -27.89 2.97 3.78
C MET A 210 -26.70 2.32 3.07
N MET A 211 -26.14 2.97 2.05
CA MET A 211 -24.96 2.47 1.31
C MET A 211 -23.67 2.52 2.16
N GLY A 212 -23.64 3.36 3.19
CA GLY A 212 -22.54 3.41 4.16
C GLY A 212 -22.59 2.33 5.25
N ILE A 213 -23.69 1.54 5.33
CA ILE A 213 -23.79 0.47 6.33
C ILE A 213 -22.81 -0.66 5.96
N GLY A 214 -21.90 -1.00 6.88
CA GLY A 214 -20.88 -2.02 6.67
C GLY A 214 -19.61 -1.53 5.97
N VAL A 215 -19.54 -0.23 5.60
CA VAL A 215 -18.32 0.40 5.08
C VAL A 215 -17.61 1.10 6.24
N TYR A 216 -16.45 0.58 6.60
CA TYR A 216 -15.72 1.01 7.81
C TYR A 216 -14.40 1.72 7.49
N THR A 217 -14.37 2.55 6.42
CA THR A 217 -13.21 3.42 6.19
C THR A 217 -12.90 4.25 7.43
N GLN A 218 -11.61 4.42 7.73
CA GLN A 218 -11.12 5.09 8.94
C GLN A 218 -11.36 4.31 10.25
N TYR A 219 -11.75 3.02 10.17
CA TYR A 219 -11.80 2.18 11.36
C TYR A 219 -10.39 1.93 11.88
N GLN A 220 -10.12 2.40 13.08
CA GLN A 220 -8.81 2.41 13.73
C GLN A 220 -8.99 1.99 15.21
N PRO A 221 -9.11 0.69 15.46
CA PRO A 221 -9.28 0.19 16.81
C PRO A 221 -7.95 0.23 17.57
N GLU A 222 -8.03 0.45 18.90
CA GLU A 222 -6.89 0.29 19.79
C GLU A 222 -6.34 -1.14 19.72
N GLN A 223 -5.02 -1.26 19.60
CA GLN A 223 -4.31 -2.53 19.51
C GLN A 223 -3.66 -2.90 20.83
N PRO A 224 -3.46 -4.20 21.13
CA PRO A 224 -2.83 -4.62 22.39
C PRO A 224 -1.38 -4.13 22.52
N ILE A 225 -0.69 -3.94 21.40
CA ILE A 225 0.63 -3.32 21.30
C ILE A 225 0.52 -2.19 20.28
N ALA A 226 0.94 -0.99 20.63
CA ALA A 226 1.01 0.15 19.71
C ALA A 226 2.18 -0.05 18.72
N PHE A 227 1.91 -0.79 17.64
CA PHE A 227 2.91 -1.07 16.61
C PHE A 227 2.86 -0.02 15.50
N SER A 228 3.96 0.71 15.33
CA SER A 228 4.10 1.72 14.29
C SER A 228 4.63 1.13 12.98
N HIS A 229 3.82 1.17 11.92
CA HIS A 229 4.28 0.83 10.57
C HIS A 229 5.16 1.94 10.00
N GLU A 230 4.91 3.21 10.37
CA GLU A 230 5.76 4.35 10.00
C GLU A 230 7.20 4.13 10.48
N LEU A 231 7.38 3.72 11.75
CA LEU A 231 8.72 3.45 12.28
C LEU A 231 9.40 2.26 11.60
N HIS A 232 8.68 1.13 11.43
CA HIS A 232 9.28 -0.11 10.92
C HIS A 232 9.46 -0.09 9.40
N SER A 233 8.41 0.16 8.65
CA SER A 233 8.44 0.12 7.19
C SER A 233 8.83 1.46 6.56
N GLY A 234 8.34 2.58 7.11
CA GLY A 234 8.64 3.90 6.58
C GLY A 234 10.07 4.34 6.89
N ILE A 235 10.41 4.48 8.16
CA ILE A 235 11.72 5.04 8.59
C ILE A 235 12.84 4.01 8.48
N ASN A 236 12.58 2.77 8.91
CA ASN A 236 13.59 1.70 8.92
C ASN A 236 13.61 0.87 7.63
N GLY A 237 12.63 1.04 6.72
CA GLY A 237 12.59 0.37 5.42
C GLY A 237 12.41 -1.15 5.49
N VAL A 238 11.79 -1.68 6.55
CA VAL A 238 11.49 -3.11 6.65
C VAL A 238 10.39 -3.46 5.66
N ASP A 239 10.68 -4.39 4.74
CA ASP A 239 9.73 -4.82 3.71
C ASP A 239 8.47 -5.46 4.29
N CYS A 240 7.32 -5.18 3.69
CA CYS A 240 6.02 -5.71 4.12
C CYS A 240 6.02 -7.25 4.21
N ASN A 241 6.67 -7.90 3.24
CA ASN A 241 6.72 -9.37 3.15
C ASN A 241 7.60 -10.01 4.22
N TYR A 242 8.47 -9.25 4.87
CA TYR A 242 9.25 -9.78 6.00
C TYR A 242 8.34 -10.20 7.15
N CYS A 243 7.33 -9.39 7.44
CA CYS A 243 6.36 -9.67 8.50
C CYS A 243 5.11 -10.38 7.97
N HIS A 244 4.65 -10.02 6.77
CA HIS A 244 3.44 -10.54 6.13
C HIS A 244 3.74 -11.52 4.99
N SER A 245 4.74 -12.39 5.16
CA SER A 245 5.21 -13.33 4.12
C SER A 245 4.10 -14.23 3.55
N SER A 246 3.09 -14.56 4.34
CA SER A 246 1.96 -15.38 3.90
C SER A 246 1.10 -14.70 2.83
N ALA A 247 1.18 -13.39 2.64
CA ALA A 247 0.50 -12.68 1.55
C ALA A 247 0.89 -13.20 0.15
N ARG A 248 2.11 -13.72 0.00
CA ARG A 248 2.60 -14.30 -1.27
C ARG A 248 2.17 -15.75 -1.50
N HIS A 249 1.79 -16.47 -0.45
CA HIS A 249 1.60 -17.92 -0.52
C HIS A 249 0.19 -18.37 -0.11
N SER A 250 -0.60 -17.48 0.45
CA SER A 250 -1.87 -17.81 1.08
C SER A 250 -3.00 -16.87 0.69
N LYS A 251 -4.22 -17.33 0.93
CA LYS A 251 -5.43 -16.51 0.89
C LYS A 251 -5.34 -15.33 1.88
N HIS A 252 -4.77 -15.56 3.06
CA HIS A 252 -4.64 -14.57 4.12
C HIS A 252 -3.18 -14.13 4.26
N SER A 253 -2.95 -12.83 4.37
CA SER A 253 -1.61 -12.30 4.63
C SER A 253 -1.11 -12.65 6.04
N GLY A 254 -2.05 -12.84 6.97
CA GLY A 254 -1.74 -13.14 8.36
C GLY A 254 -1.12 -11.98 9.13
N ILE A 255 -1.17 -12.10 10.45
CA ILE A 255 -0.38 -11.27 11.37
C ILE A 255 0.84 -12.10 11.77
N PRO A 256 2.05 -11.53 11.77
CA PRO A 256 3.25 -12.28 12.13
C PRO A 256 3.17 -12.77 13.59
N SER A 257 3.74 -13.95 13.85
CA SER A 257 3.90 -14.42 15.22
C SER A 257 4.89 -13.55 15.99
N ALA A 258 4.79 -13.51 17.32
CA ALA A 258 5.71 -12.78 18.16
C ALA A 258 7.19 -13.15 17.94
N ASN A 259 7.48 -14.36 17.45
CA ASN A 259 8.84 -14.79 17.08
C ASN A 259 9.45 -13.94 15.96
N VAL A 260 8.64 -13.43 15.02
CA VAL A 260 9.12 -12.53 13.97
C VAL A 260 9.59 -11.20 14.58
N CYS A 261 8.85 -10.67 15.55
CA CYS A 261 9.26 -9.48 16.31
C CYS A 261 10.59 -9.71 17.03
N MET A 262 10.76 -10.90 17.63
CA MET A 262 11.96 -11.25 18.37
C MET A 262 13.22 -11.44 17.51
N ASN A 263 13.11 -11.53 16.19
CA ASN A 263 14.28 -11.50 15.31
C ASN A 263 15.10 -10.22 15.48
N CYS A 264 14.44 -9.09 15.76
CA CYS A 264 15.07 -7.80 16.03
C CYS A 264 15.04 -7.46 17.53
N HIS A 265 13.91 -7.66 18.19
CA HIS A 265 13.71 -7.24 19.58
C HIS A 265 14.45 -8.09 20.61
N THR A 266 15.06 -9.22 20.25
CA THR A 266 16.07 -9.88 21.09
C THR A 266 17.24 -8.93 21.42
N TYR A 267 17.51 -7.92 20.57
CA TYR A 267 18.63 -6.98 20.71
C TYR A 267 18.20 -5.52 20.83
N ILE A 268 17.05 -5.17 20.23
CA ILE A 268 16.45 -3.84 20.29
C ILE A 268 15.41 -3.85 21.40
N ASN A 269 15.85 -3.52 22.61
CA ASN A 269 15.02 -3.55 23.82
C ASN A 269 14.54 -2.16 24.26
N GLU A 270 14.97 -1.11 23.57
CA GLU A 270 14.53 0.26 23.80
C GLU A 270 13.81 0.79 22.57
N GLY A 271 12.67 1.46 22.77
CA GLY A 271 11.94 2.20 21.76
C GLY A 271 12.56 3.56 21.49
N THR A 272 11.94 4.34 20.60
CA THR A 272 12.34 5.73 20.33
C THR A 272 12.12 6.67 21.52
N ASP A 273 11.23 6.24 22.43
CA ASP A 273 10.89 6.93 23.67
C ASP A 273 10.52 5.93 24.78
N GLU A 274 10.12 6.44 25.93
CA GLU A 274 9.73 5.63 27.09
C GLU A 274 8.48 4.80 26.81
N GLU A 275 7.52 5.33 26.04
CA GLU A 275 6.28 4.61 25.72
C GLU A 275 6.56 3.46 24.74
N GLY A 276 7.33 3.69 23.69
CA GLY A 276 7.77 2.63 22.76
C GLY A 276 8.56 1.51 23.48
N THR A 277 9.34 1.85 24.50
CA THR A 277 10.02 0.85 25.33
C THR A 277 9.04 -0.01 26.12
N LYS A 278 7.95 0.57 26.66
CA LYS A 278 6.88 -0.20 27.33
C LYS A 278 6.13 -1.11 26.35
N GLU A 279 5.93 -0.66 25.11
CA GLU A 279 5.29 -1.47 24.08
C GLU A 279 6.15 -2.69 23.69
N ILE A 280 7.48 -2.53 23.59
CA ILE A 280 8.41 -3.64 23.41
C ILE A 280 8.35 -4.63 24.58
N ALA A 281 8.25 -4.15 25.81
CA ALA A 281 8.14 -5.01 27.01
C ALA A 281 6.91 -5.93 26.96
N LYS A 282 5.79 -5.52 26.32
CA LYS A 282 4.63 -6.38 26.11
C LYS A 282 4.93 -7.59 25.20
N ILE A 283 5.86 -7.43 24.22
CA ILE A 283 6.32 -8.56 23.39
C ILE A 283 7.06 -9.55 24.28
N TYR A 284 7.96 -9.07 25.15
CA TYR A 284 8.72 -9.93 26.07
C TYR A 284 7.81 -10.67 27.03
N GLU A 285 6.79 -10.00 27.55
CA GLU A 285 5.77 -10.66 28.39
C GLU A 285 5.03 -11.75 27.59
N ALA A 286 4.70 -11.50 26.32
CA ALA A 286 3.98 -12.48 25.51
C ALA A 286 4.81 -13.74 25.26
N VAL A 287 6.11 -13.61 24.99
CA VAL A 287 6.99 -14.74 24.65
C VAL A 287 7.78 -15.32 25.82
N GLY A 288 7.79 -14.65 26.98
CA GLY A 288 8.58 -15.05 28.15
C GLY A 288 10.07 -14.84 27.94
N PHE A 289 10.45 -13.63 27.52
CA PHE A 289 11.86 -13.28 27.26
C PHE A 289 12.35 -12.26 28.31
N ASP A 290 13.53 -12.51 28.83
CA ASP A 290 14.22 -11.60 29.74
C ASP A 290 15.24 -10.75 28.95
N PRO A 291 15.00 -9.43 28.79
CA PRO A 291 15.90 -8.58 28.02
C PRO A 291 17.29 -8.36 28.66
N ASP A 292 17.40 -8.49 30.00
CA ASP A 292 18.65 -8.27 30.70
C ASP A 292 19.62 -9.44 30.48
N SER A 293 19.12 -10.66 30.63
CA SER A 293 19.90 -11.89 30.38
C SER A 293 19.90 -12.30 28.90
N ARG A 294 19.02 -11.71 28.07
CA ARG A 294 18.77 -12.09 26.67
C ARG A 294 18.46 -13.57 26.48
N THR A 295 17.67 -14.12 27.37
CA THR A 295 17.27 -15.52 27.33
C THR A 295 15.77 -15.70 27.51
N TYR A 296 15.24 -16.79 26.98
CA TYR A 296 13.87 -17.18 27.25
C TYR A 296 13.76 -17.80 28.64
N ILE A 297 12.71 -17.47 29.36
CA ILE A 297 12.43 -17.99 30.71
C ILE A 297 12.04 -19.46 30.58
N GLU A 298 12.80 -20.33 31.20
CA GLU A 298 12.54 -21.77 31.19
C GLU A 298 11.17 -22.10 31.79
N GLY A 299 10.39 -22.91 31.09
CA GLY A 299 9.06 -23.33 31.54
C GLY A 299 7.97 -22.24 31.38
N TYR A 300 8.28 -21.10 30.78
CA TYR A 300 7.28 -20.06 30.51
C TYR A 300 6.26 -20.51 29.46
N THR A 301 4.99 -20.31 29.74
CA THR A 301 3.92 -20.55 28.77
C THR A 301 3.67 -19.28 27.98
N GLN A 302 4.03 -19.28 26.69
CA GLN A 302 3.80 -18.14 25.81
C GLN A 302 2.31 -17.79 25.69
N LYS A 303 2.02 -16.51 25.62
CA LYS A 303 0.67 -15.95 25.46
C LYS A 303 0.49 -15.41 24.06
N PRO A 304 -0.66 -15.60 23.40
CA PRO A 304 -0.94 -14.93 22.14
C PRO A 304 -1.10 -13.43 22.32
N ILE A 305 -0.67 -12.66 21.34
CA ILE A 305 -1.01 -11.23 21.23
C ILE A 305 -2.35 -11.16 20.50
N GLU A 306 -3.38 -10.69 21.16
CA GLU A 306 -4.77 -10.67 20.66
C GLU A 306 -5.01 -9.43 19.79
N TRP A 307 -4.41 -9.41 18.59
CA TRP A 307 -4.56 -8.32 17.63
C TRP A 307 -6.00 -8.13 17.18
N VAL A 308 -6.46 -6.89 17.13
CA VAL A 308 -7.77 -6.54 16.60
C VAL A 308 -7.70 -6.43 15.07
N ARG A 309 -8.54 -7.17 14.38
CA ARG A 309 -8.57 -7.18 12.92
C ARG A 309 -9.16 -5.87 12.38
N ILE A 310 -8.41 -5.17 11.53
CA ILE A 310 -8.79 -3.89 10.93
C ILE A 310 -9.53 -4.12 9.61
N HIS A 311 -8.88 -4.80 8.66
CA HIS A 311 -9.45 -5.09 7.36
C HIS A 311 -10.27 -6.37 7.40
N ASN A 312 -11.56 -6.27 7.16
CA ASN A 312 -12.48 -7.39 7.26
C ASN A 312 -13.42 -7.43 6.06
N LEU A 313 -13.41 -8.55 5.32
CA LEU A 313 -14.42 -8.87 4.32
C LEU A 313 -15.50 -9.75 4.95
N PRO A 314 -16.76 -9.63 4.51
CA PRO A 314 -17.81 -10.54 4.95
C PRO A 314 -17.50 -11.98 4.51
N ASP A 315 -17.97 -12.97 5.26
CA ASP A 315 -17.63 -14.39 5.05
C ASP A 315 -18.00 -14.93 3.67
N HIS A 316 -19.02 -14.34 3.03
CA HIS A 316 -19.45 -14.70 1.69
C HIS A 316 -18.56 -14.13 0.56
N ALA A 317 -17.59 -13.31 0.88
CA ALA A 317 -16.67 -12.73 -0.10
C ALA A 317 -15.33 -13.48 -0.06
N TYR A 318 -14.96 -14.07 -1.21
CA TYR A 318 -13.66 -14.70 -1.39
C TYR A 318 -12.64 -13.67 -1.86
N PHE A 319 -11.53 -13.58 -1.15
CA PHE A 319 -10.36 -12.80 -1.55
C PHE A 319 -9.10 -13.62 -1.29
N ASN A 320 -8.14 -13.56 -2.19
CA ASN A 320 -6.87 -14.27 -2.08
C ASN A 320 -5.69 -13.33 -2.30
N HIS A 321 -4.93 -13.04 -1.25
CA HIS A 321 -3.76 -12.17 -1.32
C HIS A 321 -2.74 -12.66 -2.35
N SER A 322 -2.40 -13.93 -2.38
CA SER A 322 -1.35 -14.42 -3.29
C SER A 322 -1.72 -14.26 -4.78
N GLN A 323 -2.99 -14.30 -5.13
CA GLN A 323 -3.43 -14.04 -6.49
C GLN A 323 -3.27 -12.56 -6.88
N HIS A 324 -3.50 -11.64 -5.95
CA HIS A 324 -3.36 -10.21 -6.19
C HIS A 324 -1.89 -9.76 -6.13
N VAL A 325 -1.16 -10.19 -5.11
CA VAL A 325 0.22 -9.75 -4.88
C VAL A 325 1.21 -10.42 -5.84
N VAL A 326 1.07 -11.74 -6.08
CA VAL A 326 2.03 -12.48 -6.92
C VAL A 326 1.58 -12.51 -8.38
N ALA A 327 0.36 -13.01 -8.66
CA ALA A 327 -0.10 -13.13 -10.03
C ALA A 327 -0.52 -11.77 -10.62
N GLY A 328 -1.15 -10.91 -9.83
CA GLY A 328 -1.57 -9.56 -10.22
C GLY A 328 -0.45 -8.53 -10.15
N GLN A 329 0.62 -8.79 -9.39
CA GLN A 329 1.72 -7.84 -9.13
C GLN A 329 1.21 -6.49 -8.63
N ILE A 330 0.23 -6.53 -7.71
CA ILE A 330 -0.40 -5.35 -7.12
C ILE A 330 0.33 -5.03 -5.83
N GLU A 331 0.74 -3.77 -5.70
CA GLU A 331 1.41 -3.27 -4.50
C GLU A 331 0.45 -3.23 -3.31
N CYS A 332 0.99 -3.43 -2.11
CA CYS A 332 0.20 -3.47 -0.87
C CYS A 332 -0.59 -2.18 -0.65
N GLN A 333 0.00 -1.04 -1.00
CA GLN A 333 -0.55 0.29 -0.83
C GLN A 333 -1.81 0.56 -1.66
N GLU A 334 -1.99 -0.12 -2.78
CA GLU A 334 -3.20 0.02 -3.60
C GLU A 334 -4.49 -0.31 -2.83
N CYS A 335 -4.40 -1.27 -1.92
CA CYS A 335 -5.53 -1.68 -1.10
C CYS A 335 -5.46 -1.14 0.34
N HIS A 336 -4.26 -1.09 0.92
CA HIS A 336 -4.05 -0.72 2.32
C HIS A 336 -3.71 0.76 2.53
N GLY A 337 -3.52 1.53 1.44
CA GLY A 337 -3.08 2.92 1.50
C GLY A 337 -1.61 3.05 1.92
N PRO A 338 -1.16 4.25 2.27
CA PRO A 338 0.23 4.51 2.62
C PRO A 338 0.58 3.97 4.01
N ILE A 339 0.53 2.65 4.17
CA ILE A 339 0.79 1.94 5.44
C ILE A 339 2.11 2.36 6.07
N GLN A 340 3.14 2.56 5.26
CA GLN A 340 4.46 3.01 5.71
C GLN A 340 4.49 4.43 6.30
N GLU A 341 3.38 5.16 6.23
CA GLU A 341 3.20 6.48 6.82
C GLU A 341 2.22 6.46 8.01
N MET A 342 1.74 5.27 8.39
CA MET A 342 0.75 5.12 9.45
C MET A 342 1.43 4.73 10.77
N GLU A 343 1.36 5.63 11.75
CA GLU A 343 1.70 5.32 13.14
C GLU A 343 0.73 4.27 13.69
N GLU A 344 -0.56 4.52 13.53
CA GLU A 344 -1.62 3.56 13.84
C GLU A 344 -2.39 3.22 12.56
N VAL A 345 -2.49 1.94 12.24
CA VAL A 345 -3.16 1.48 11.03
C VAL A 345 -4.67 1.63 11.13
N TYR A 346 -5.25 2.14 10.07
CA TYR A 346 -6.70 2.23 9.89
C TYR A 346 -7.15 1.59 8.57
N GLN A 347 -8.42 1.23 8.46
CA GLN A 347 -8.98 0.76 7.21
C GLN A 347 -9.03 1.89 6.18
N TYR A 348 -8.18 1.83 5.17
CA TYR A 348 -8.06 2.85 4.12
C TYR A 348 -9.13 2.68 3.06
N SER A 349 -9.19 1.54 2.39
CA SER A 349 -10.12 1.27 1.30
C SER A 349 -11.50 0.83 1.79
N GLU A 350 -12.53 1.10 0.98
CA GLU A 350 -13.92 0.74 1.31
C GLU A 350 -14.14 -0.77 1.39
N LEU A 351 -13.41 -1.54 0.59
CA LEU A 351 -13.55 -3.00 0.45
C LEU A 351 -14.97 -3.44 0.07
N THR A 352 -15.72 -2.55 -0.60
CA THR A 352 -17.05 -2.85 -1.12
C THR A 352 -16.98 -3.66 -2.41
N MET A 353 -18.06 -4.37 -2.78
CA MET A 353 -18.13 -5.07 -4.06
C MET A 353 -17.92 -4.10 -5.23
N GLY A 354 -18.47 -2.89 -5.16
CA GLY A 354 -18.30 -1.85 -6.18
C GLY A 354 -16.84 -1.46 -6.37
N TRP A 355 -16.11 -1.26 -5.27
CA TRP A 355 -14.69 -0.94 -5.28
C TRP A 355 -13.84 -2.04 -5.94
N CYS A 356 -14.12 -3.32 -5.62
CA CYS A 356 -13.41 -4.43 -6.26
C CYS A 356 -13.72 -4.52 -7.77
N ILE A 357 -14.98 -4.33 -8.16
CA ILE A 357 -15.41 -4.36 -9.56
C ILE A 357 -14.77 -3.24 -10.38
N GLU A 358 -14.67 -2.04 -9.83
CA GLU A 358 -14.04 -0.90 -10.49
C GLU A 358 -12.56 -1.16 -10.76
N CYS A 359 -11.82 -1.63 -9.74
CA CYS A 359 -10.44 -2.07 -9.91
C CYS A 359 -10.29 -3.15 -11.00
N HIS A 360 -11.12 -4.19 -11.01
CA HIS A 360 -11.06 -5.27 -12.01
C HIS A 360 -11.41 -4.81 -13.43
N ARG A 361 -12.15 -3.72 -13.60
CA ARG A 361 -12.45 -3.11 -14.91
C ARG A 361 -11.29 -2.33 -15.48
N GLU A 362 -10.49 -1.74 -14.63
CA GLU A 362 -9.38 -0.87 -15.02
C GLU A 362 -8.03 -1.59 -15.01
N SER A 363 -7.85 -2.58 -14.13
CA SER A 363 -6.59 -3.28 -13.97
C SER A 363 -6.28 -4.20 -15.16
N GLU A 364 -5.09 -4.01 -15.73
CA GLU A 364 -4.55 -4.87 -16.77
C GLU A 364 -4.03 -6.18 -16.18
N VAL A 365 -4.25 -7.28 -16.91
CA VAL A 365 -3.73 -8.59 -16.53
C VAL A 365 -2.22 -8.65 -16.75
N LYS A 366 -1.46 -8.97 -15.70
CA LYS A 366 -0.01 -9.17 -15.79
C LYS A 366 0.28 -10.57 -16.35
N MET A 367 1.00 -10.61 -17.45
CA MET A 367 1.30 -11.86 -18.19
C MET A 367 2.67 -12.43 -17.83
N GLU A 368 3.59 -11.58 -17.39
CA GLU A 368 4.96 -11.98 -17.08
C GLU A 368 5.02 -12.97 -15.92
N GLY A 369 5.81 -14.02 -16.07
CA GLY A 369 6.01 -15.03 -15.03
C GLY A 369 4.84 -16.00 -14.82
N ASN A 370 3.76 -15.92 -15.63
CA ASN A 370 2.59 -16.79 -15.47
C ASN A 370 2.21 -17.47 -16.80
N GLU A 371 2.66 -18.70 -16.99
CA GLU A 371 2.41 -19.49 -18.22
C GLU A 371 0.93 -19.68 -18.53
N TYR A 372 0.07 -19.76 -17.52
CA TYR A 372 -1.38 -19.89 -17.71
C TYR A 372 -1.97 -18.64 -18.37
N TYR A 373 -1.63 -17.48 -17.86
CA TYR A 373 -2.13 -16.22 -18.43
C TYR A 373 -1.47 -15.92 -19.78
N ALA A 374 -0.21 -16.26 -19.99
CA ALA A 374 0.46 -16.12 -21.27
C ALA A 374 -0.27 -16.91 -22.37
N LYS A 375 -0.65 -18.17 -22.07
CA LYS A 375 -1.42 -18.99 -23.00
C LYS A 375 -2.81 -18.42 -23.28
N LEU A 376 -3.53 -18.00 -22.25
CA LEU A 376 -4.85 -17.39 -22.38
C LEU A 376 -4.76 -16.09 -23.20
N HIS A 377 -3.74 -15.31 -22.99
CA HIS A 377 -3.49 -14.08 -23.73
C HIS A 377 -3.33 -14.31 -25.23
N GLU A 378 -2.52 -15.29 -25.62
CA GLU A 378 -2.36 -15.65 -27.04
C GLU A 378 -3.67 -16.07 -27.70
N GLU A 379 -4.51 -16.84 -27.00
CA GLU A 379 -5.84 -17.24 -27.46
C GLU A 379 -6.78 -16.03 -27.59
N LEU A 380 -6.78 -15.13 -26.62
CA LEU A 380 -7.61 -13.92 -26.62
C LEU A 380 -7.14 -12.92 -27.70
N LYS A 381 -5.81 -12.75 -27.85
CA LYS A 381 -5.21 -11.92 -28.88
C LYS A 381 -5.60 -12.42 -30.28
N ALA A 382 -5.52 -13.72 -30.50
CA ALA A 382 -5.93 -14.33 -31.77
C ALA A 382 -7.42 -14.12 -32.06
N LYS A 383 -8.26 -14.12 -31.01
CA LYS A 383 -9.71 -13.98 -31.14
C LYS A 383 -10.18 -12.52 -31.27
N HIS A 384 -9.56 -11.60 -30.55
CA HIS A 384 -10.01 -10.20 -30.43
C HIS A 384 -9.12 -9.18 -31.12
N GLY A 385 -7.89 -9.54 -31.53
CA GLY A 385 -6.95 -8.64 -32.17
C GLY A 385 -6.41 -7.53 -31.24
N LYS A 386 -6.44 -7.75 -29.93
CA LYS A 386 -6.07 -6.80 -28.88
C LYS A 386 -4.85 -7.32 -28.12
N GLU A 387 -3.94 -6.43 -27.73
CA GLU A 387 -2.68 -6.80 -27.05
C GLU A 387 -2.81 -6.80 -25.53
N VAL A 388 -3.66 -5.94 -24.97
CA VAL A 388 -3.82 -5.77 -23.54
C VAL A 388 -5.24 -6.09 -23.14
N PHE A 389 -5.43 -6.84 -22.06
CA PHE A 389 -6.71 -7.25 -21.53
C PHE A 389 -6.83 -6.85 -20.07
N THR A 390 -8.01 -6.36 -19.69
CA THR A 390 -8.33 -6.12 -18.29
C THR A 390 -8.78 -7.40 -17.59
N VAL A 391 -8.79 -7.38 -16.26
CA VAL A 391 -9.27 -8.50 -15.45
C VAL A 391 -10.74 -8.81 -15.75
N GLU A 392 -11.58 -7.79 -16.03
CA GLU A 392 -12.97 -7.99 -16.50
C GLU A 392 -13.02 -8.82 -17.77
N GLU A 393 -12.17 -8.51 -18.76
CA GLU A 393 -12.19 -9.16 -20.08
C GLU A 393 -11.79 -10.65 -20.05
N ILE A 394 -11.08 -11.07 -19.00
CA ILE A 394 -10.73 -12.49 -18.76
C ILE A 394 -11.70 -13.20 -17.80
N GLY A 395 -12.85 -12.59 -17.50
CA GLY A 395 -13.89 -13.16 -16.64
C GLY A 395 -13.72 -12.89 -15.15
N GLY A 396 -12.89 -11.90 -14.76
CA GLY A 396 -12.66 -11.54 -13.35
C GLY A 396 -13.87 -10.93 -12.64
N LEU A 397 -14.94 -10.60 -13.35
CA LEU A 397 -16.20 -10.10 -12.78
C LEU A 397 -17.31 -11.16 -12.66
N GLU A 398 -17.02 -12.43 -12.96
CA GLU A 398 -18.00 -13.49 -12.76
C GLU A 398 -18.29 -13.66 -11.26
N CYS A 399 -19.59 -13.72 -10.90
CA CYS A 399 -20.02 -13.77 -9.49
C CYS A 399 -19.31 -14.86 -8.68
N ALA A 400 -19.12 -16.04 -9.27
CA ALA A 400 -18.47 -17.18 -8.62
C ALA A 400 -16.95 -17.01 -8.41
N LYS A 401 -16.33 -15.94 -8.89
CA LYS A 401 -14.91 -15.63 -8.59
C LYS A 401 -14.74 -14.99 -7.21
N CYS A 402 -15.77 -14.28 -6.77
CA CYS A 402 -15.77 -13.54 -5.51
C CYS A 402 -16.76 -14.10 -4.48
N HIS A 403 -17.77 -14.90 -4.91
CA HIS A 403 -18.79 -15.46 -4.03
C HIS A 403 -18.87 -16.98 -4.19
N TYR A 404 -19.02 -17.70 -3.06
CA TYR A 404 -19.15 -19.16 -3.00
C TYR A 404 -20.24 -19.60 -2.02
#